data_abaaab4b255d2254ca204d5b44682ab4
#
_entry.id   abaaab4b255d2254ca204d5b44682ab4
#
_cell.length_a   1.000
_cell.length_b   1.000
_cell.length_c   1.000
_cell.angle_alpha   90.00
_cell.angle_beta   90.00
_cell.angle_gamma   90.00
#
_symmetry.space_group_name_H-M   'P 1'
#
loop_
_entity.id
_entity.type
_entity.pdbx_description
1 polymer ?
#
loop_
_entity_poly.entity_id
_entity_poly.type
_entity_poly.pdbx_seq_one_letter_code
_entity_poly.pdbx_strand_id
1 'polypeptide(L)'
;MSNLLQDIEAQIAGAKTDVARENVGVVREIGDGVAKIEGLTGAMMNEMLDFGNGVMGLALNLEETEVGAVILGDHTGIAEGDEVKTTDKLLSVPVGKALLGRVVDALGRPIDGKGDIATEVNYPVEKIAPGIIKRKSVSQPVQTGIMAVDAMIPIGRGQRELVIGDRQTGKTAVCIDAIINNARINKEGLESGDPDFRPLYSIYVAVGQKRANVAKVIQDLEENNALEHTIVVAATASDSATNQFLAPFAGAAMGEWFMDNNMDALIVYDDLSKHAVAYRQVALVLKRPSGREAFPGDVFYLHSRLLERSARLSENAGGGSLTALPIIETQAGDVSAYIPTNVISITDGQLFLETDLFYQGVRPAISVGLSVSRVGSAAQVKAMKQVSGTIKLDLAQFRELAAFAQFGSDLDEATRAKLERGKRIVEVFKQAQFQPVSVPVQVAVLWAVQNGYFDDVDVEEVKNAQASIATFLQDRKADLLKQITTEGQVNDEVEANLKAALDEYKSANK
;
A
#
# COMPACT_ATOMS: atom_id res chain seq x y z
N MET A 1 -16.08 -42.13 60.50
CA MET A 1 -15.69 -42.54 59.12
C MET A 1 -16.32 -41.68 58.03
N SER A 2 -17.47 -41.02 58.27
CA SER A 2 -18.11 -40.13 57.22
C SER A 2 -17.39 -38.80 56.95
N ASN A 3 -16.73 -38.20 57.94
CA ASN A 3 -16.04 -36.90 57.74
C ASN A 3 -14.76 -37.00 56.88
N LEU A 4 -14.03 -38.12 56.99
CA LEU A 4 -12.78 -38.30 56.24
C LEU A 4 -13.03 -38.52 54.75
N LEU A 5 -14.14 -39.15 54.36
CA LEU A 5 -14.56 -39.29 52.97
C LEU A 5 -15.04 -37.98 52.39
N GLN A 6 -15.75 -37.16 53.14
CA GLN A 6 -16.16 -35.81 52.68
C GLN A 6 -14.98 -34.87 52.56
N ASP A 7 -13.98 -34.93 53.41
CA ASP A 7 -12.75 -34.14 53.30
C ASP A 7 -11.90 -34.57 52.10
N ILE A 8 -11.84 -35.87 51.80
CA ILE A 8 -11.14 -36.35 50.60
C ILE A 8 -11.90 -35.99 49.32
N GLU A 9 -13.22 -36.08 49.31
CA GLU A 9 -14.05 -35.63 48.17
C GLU A 9 -13.91 -34.10 47.96
N ALA A 10 -13.85 -33.30 49.02
CA ALA A 10 -13.64 -31.84 48.92
C ALA A 10 -12.22 -31.48 48.44
N GLN A 11 -11.20 -32.25 48.84
CA GLN A 11 -9.82 -32.07 48.34
C GLN A 11 -9.69 -32.51 46.89
N ILE A 12 -10.35 -33.59 46.46
CA ILE A 12 -10.38 -34.02 45.05
C ILE A 12 -11.17 -33.04 44.19
N ALA A 13 -12.29 -32.50 44.67
CA ALA A 13 -13.06 -31.47 43.97
C ALA A 13 -12.37 -30.11 43.95
N GLY A 14 -11.53 -29.83 44.93
CA GLY A 14 -10.70 -28.61 45.00
C GLY A 14 -9.36 -28.71 44.30
N ALA A 15 -8.92 -29.90 43.97
CA ALA A 15 -7.76 -30.09 43.09
C ALA A 15 -8.21 -29.80 41.64
N LYS A 16 -8.14 -28.53 41.25
CA LYS A 16 -8.06 -28.15 39.84
C LYS A 16 -6.75 -28.72 39.31
N THR A 17 -6.77 -29.96 38.88
CA THR A 17 -5.77 -30.49 37.96
C THR A 17 -6.08 -29.91 36.59
N ASP A 18 -5.81 -28.62 36.37
CA ASP A 18 -5.37 -28.18 35.10
C ASP A 18 -3.99 -28.84 34.87
N VAL A 19 -4.02 -30.11 34.47
CA VAL A 19 -2.89 -30.72 33.80
C VAL A 19 -2.87 -30.00 32.44
N ALA A 20 -2.21 -28.87 32.38
CA ALA A 20 -1.78 -28.32 31.11
C ALA A 20 -0.91 -29.44 30.50
N ARG A 21 -1.45 -30.16 29.51
CA ARG A 21 -0.65 -31.07 28.68
C ARG A 21 0.26 -30.18 27.88
N GLU A 22 1.45 -29.89 28.44
CA GLU A 22 2.51 -29.26 27.66
C GLU A 22 2.84 -30.21 26.51
N ASN A 23 2.58 -29.77 25.28
CA ASN A 23 2.97 -30.49 24.10
C ASN A 23 4.44 -30.17 23.85
N VAL A 24 5.32 -31.08 24.20
CA VAL A 24 6.77 -30.90 24.15
C VAL A 24 7.34 -31.70 22.99
N GLY A 25 8.22 -31.07 22.23
CA GLY A 25 9.02 -31.68 21.17
C GLY A 25 10.51 -31.49 21.45
N VAL A 26 11.32 -32.09 20.61
CA VAL A 26 12.78 -32.01 20.68
C VAL A 26 13.35 -31.54 19.33
N VAL A 27 14.27 -30.62 19.37
CA VAL A 27 15.02 -30.17 18.16
C VAL A 27 15.82 -31.33 17.60
N ARG A 28 15.49 -31.75 16.38
CA ARG A 28 16.17 -32.83 15.67
C ARG A 28 17.28 -32.29 14.74
N GLU A 29 17.02 -31.18 14.08
CA GLU A 29 17.94 -30.54 13.13
C GLU A 29 17.75 -29.03 13.27
N ILE A 30 18.86 -28.27 13.28
CA ILE A 30 18.86 -26.81 13.27
C ILE A 30 19.86 -26.31 12.24
N GLY A 31 19.47 -25.31 11.44
CA GLY A 31 20.34 -24.66 10.48
C GLY A 31 19.64 -23.47 9.81
N ASP A 32 20.42 -22.44 9.50
CA ASP A 32 19.95 -21.25 8.76
C ASP A 32 18.66 -20.60 9.32
N GLY A 33 18.48 -20.61 10.65
CA GLY A 33 17.30 -20.03 11.31
C GLY A 33 16.02 -20.88 11.20
N VAL A 34 16.14 -22.16 10.84
CA VAL A 34 15.05 -23.13 10.79
C VAL A 34 15.40 -24.31 11.68
N ALA A 35 14.39 -24.78 12.43
CA ALA A 35 14.49 -26.00 13.24
C ALA A 35 13.46 -27.03 12.75
N LYS A 36 13.86 -28.30 12.76
CA LYS A 36 12.97 -29.44 12.67
C LYS A 36 12.81 -30.03 14.03
N ILE A 37 11.57 -30.18 14.46
CA ILE A 37 11.19 -30.59 15.81
C ILE A 37 10.38 -31.86 15.74
N GLU A 38 10.78 -32.88 16.47
CA GLU A 38 10.07 -34.14 16.60
C GLU A 38 9.18 -34.07 17.84
N GLY A 39 7.95 -34.59 17.76
CA GLY A 39 7.07 -34.78 18.91
C GLY A 39 5.96 -33.76 19.13
N LEU A 40 5.95 -32.60 18.50
CA LEU A 40 4.91 -31.57 18.65
C LEU A 40 3.61 -31.94 17.90
N THR A 41 2.98 -33.05 18.27
CA THR A 41 1.81 -33.60 17.55
C THR A 41 0.54 -32.76 17.61
N GLY A 42 0.46 -31.81 18.56
CA GLY A 42 -0.66 -30.88 18.71
C GLY A 42 -0.40 -29.47 18.19
N ALA A 43 0.78 -29.22 17.60
CA ALA A 43 1.10 -27.89 17.11
C ALA A 43 0.18 -27.45 15.96
N MET A 44 -0.20 -26.19 15.97
CA MET A 44 -1.01 -25.59 14.92
C MET A 44 -0.13 -24.83 13.90
N MET A 45 -0.62 -24.71 12.67
CA MET A 45 0.03 -23.86 11.66
C MET A 45 0.06 -22.40 12.14
N ASN A 46 1.22 -21.74 11.99
CA ASN A 46 1.46 -20.37 12.47
C ASN A 46 1.40 -20.21 14.00
N GLU A 47 1.52 -21.29 14.75
CA GLU A 47 1.66 -21.23 16.19
C GLU A 47 3.06 -20.79 16.60
N MET A 48 3.13 -19.99 17.65
CA MET A 48 4.39 -19.67 18.30
C MET A 48 4.90 -20.85 19.12
N LEU A 49 6.16 -21.19 18.93
CA LEU A 49 6.85 -22.25 19.66
C LEU A 49 7.91 -21.60 20.57
N ASP A 50 8.00 -22.08 21.81
CA ASP A 50 9.00 -21.64 22.77
C ASP A 50 10.19 -22.61 22.78
N PHE A 51 11.36 -22.11 22.37
CA PHE A 51 12.64 -22.81 22.35
C PHE A 51 13.41 -22.66 23.66
N GLY A 52 12.81 -22.01 24.67
CA GLY A 52 13.51 -21.65 25.89
C GLY A 52 14.40 -20.40 25.74
N ASN A 53 14.92 -19.92 26.86
CA ASN A 53 15.81 -18.75 26.93
C ASN A 53 15.27 -17.46 26.24
N GLY A 54 13.94 -17.37 26.09
CA GLY A 54 13.27 -16.24 25.42
C GLY A 54 13.33 -16.29 23.89
N VAL A 55 13.78 -17.39 23.31
CA VAL A 55 13.79 -17.59 21.86
C VAL A 55 12.48 -18.22 21.42
N MET A 56 11.81 -17.53 20.49
CA MET A 56 10.54 -17.98 19.92
C MET A 56 10.72 -18.45 18.49
N GLY A 57 9.88 -19.38 18.06
CA GLY A 57 9.79 -19.82 16.67
C GLY A 57 8.36 -19.81 16.17
N LEU A 58 8.18 -20.04 14.89
CA LEU A 58 6.90 -20.09 14.20
C LEU A 58 6.77 -21.42 13.46
N ALA A 59 5.76 -22.21 13.77
CA ALA A 59 5.45 -23.46 13.07
C ALA A 59 4.94 -23.15 11.65
N LEU A 60 5.70 -23.55 10.63
CA LEU A 60 5.36 -23.29 9.21
C LEU A 60 5.17 -24.56 8.38
N ASN A 61 5.63 -25.70 8.84
CA ASN A 61 5.46 -26.98 8.17
C ASN A 61 5.05 -28.04 9.20
N LEU A 62 3.88 -28.62 9.00
CA LEU A 62 3.37 -29.68 9.88
C LEU A 62 3.39 -30.99 9.09
N GLU A 63 4.29 -31.89 9.46
CA GLU A 63 4.38 -33.24 8.90
C GLU A 63 3.91 -34.24 9.93
N GLU A 64 3.74 -35.50 9.52
CA GLU A 64 3.19 -36.54 10.40
C GLU A 64 4.08 -36.78 11.63
N THR A 65 5.38 -36.69 11.51
CA THR A 65 6.37 -36.97 12.55
C THR A 65 7.18 -35.79 13.01
N GLU A 66 7.22 -34.72 12.23
CA GLU A 66 8.04 -33.55 12.54
C GLU A 66 7.32 -32.24 12.23
N VAL A 67 7.71 -31.17 12.94
CA VAL A 67 7.27 -29.80 12.72
C VAL A 67 8.46 -29.00 12.26
N GLY A 68 8.35 -28.36 11.08
CA GLY A 68 9.31 -27.39 10.59
C GLY A 68 8.96 -25.99 11.12
N ALA A 69 9.87 -25.39 11.88
CA ALA A 69 9.70 -24.07 12.45
C ALA A 69 10.80 -23.11 12.01
N VAL A 70 10.45 -21.86 11.81
CA VAL A 70 11.43 -20.76 11.64
C VAL A 70 11.63 -20.05 12.96
N ILE A 71 12.86 -19.67 13.27
CA ILE A 71 13.23 -19.03 14.52
C ILE A 71 13.10 -17.51 14.39
N LEU A 72 12.43 -16.89 15.36
CA LEU A 72 12.17 -15.44 15.39
C LEU A 72 13.23 -14.72 16.25
N GLY A 73 14.45 -14.66 15.76
CA GLY A 73 15.56 -14.02 16.47
C GLY A 73 16.89 -14.71 16.25
N ASP A 74 17.77 -14.59 17.25
CA ASP A 74 19.08 -15.24 17.24
C ASP A 74 18.92 -16.73 17.57
N HIS A 75 19.37 -17.59 16.68
CA HIS A 75 19.31 -19.05 16.80
C HIS A 75 20.61 -19.69 17.27
N THR A 76 21.66 -18.89 17.53
CA THR A 76 22.99 -19.40 17.86
C THR A 76 23.06 -20.17 19.19
N GLY A 77 22.07 -19.97 20.06
CA GLY A 77 21.97 -20.63 21.35
C GLY A 77 21.13 -21.91 21.36
N ILE A 78 20.55 -22.32 20.22
CA ILE A 78 19.73 -23.52 20.11
C ILE A 78 20.57 -24.68 19.59
N ALA A 79 20.45 -25.84 20.20
CA ALA A 79 21.17 -27.06 19.83
C ALA A 79 20.21 -28.23 19.55
N GLU A 80 20.71 -29.21 18.82
CA GLU A 80 20.01 -30.50 18.68
C GLU A 80 19.83 -31.15 20.05
N GLY A 81 18.63 -31.63 20.35
CA GLY A 81 18.25 -32.18 21.64
C GLY A 81 17.55 -31.19 22.58
N ASP A 82 17.50 -29.91 22.26
CA ASP A 82 16.79 -28.92 23.07
C ASP A 82 15.27 -29.14 23.04
N GLU A 83 14.62 -28.91 24.18
CA GLU A 83 13.17 -28.99 24.30
C GLU A 83 12.49 -27.77 23.66
N VAL A 84 11.40 -28.01 22.94
CA VAL A 84 10.52 -27.00 22.37
C VAL A 84 9.10 -27.22 22.82
N LYS A 85 8.40 -26.17 23.22
CA LYS A 85 7.03 -26.20 23.69
C LYS A 85 6.09 -25.46 22.77
N THR A 86 4.87 -26.02 22.61
CA THR A 86 3.77 -25.24 22.02
C THR A 86 3.31 -24.16 22.99
N THR A 87 2.83 -23.03 22.48
CA THR A 87 2.33 -21.96 23.32
C THR A 87 0.82 -21.80 23.26
N ASP A 88 0.14 -22.57 22.40
CA ASP A 88 -1.28 -22.40 22.06
C ASP A 88 -1.65 -20.98 21.61
N LYS A 89 -0.66 -20.21 21.11
CA LYS A 89 -0.83 -18.84 20.67
C LYS A 89 -0.36 -18.66 19.22
N LEU A 90 -1.20 -18.06 18.42
CA LEU A 90 -0.81 -17.63 17.08
C LEU A 90 0.08 -16.39 17.17
N LEU A 91 1.03 -16.27 16.24
CA LEU A 91 1.87 -15.09 16.14
C LEU A 91 0.98 -13.85 15.97
N SER A 92 1.15 -12.90 16.88
CA SER A 92 0.37 -11.67 16.92
C SER A 92 1.31 -10.47 17.07
N VAL A 93 0.86 -9.32 16.54
CA VAL A 93 1.59 -8.05 16.60
C VAL A 93 0.75 -6.98 17.28
N PRO A 94 1.39 -6.01 17.96
CA PRO A 94 0.69 -4.88 18.53
C PRO A 94 0.03 -4.06 17.42
N VAL A 95 -1.17 -3.55 17.72
CA VAL A 95 -1.96 -2.73 16.80
C VAL A 95 -2.54 -1.52 17.53
N GLY A 96 -2.92 -0.49 16.79
CA GLY A 96 -3.54 0.70 17.36
C GLY A 96 -2.90 2.00 16.95
N LYS A 97 -3.55 3.12 17.33
CA LYS A 97 -3.06 4.48 17.01
C LYS A 97 -1.71 4.81 17.67
N ALA A 98 -1.33 4.12 18.76
CA ALA A 98 -0.04 4.30 19.41
C ALA A 98 1.17 3.98 18.52
N LEU A 99 0.94 3.25 17.42
CA LEU A 99 1.96 2.94 16.41
C LEU A 99 2.17 4.06 15.38
N LEU A 100 1.27 5.04 15.30
CA LEU A 100 1.43 6.17 14.38
C LEU A 100 2.67 6.99 14.75
N GLY A 101 3.45 7.38 13.76
CA GLY A 101 4.71 8.08 13.96
C GLY A 101 5.88 7.20 14.36
N ARG A 102 5.70 5.88 14.41
CA ARG A 102 6.70 4.92 14.88
C ARG A 102 7.24 4.05 13.74
N VAL A 103 8.48 3.61 13.93
CA VAL A 103 9.14 2.63 13.05
C VAL A 103 9.33 1.34 13.84
N VAL A 104 8.77 0.25 13.32
CA VAL A 104 8.77 -1.06 13.98
C VAL A 104 9.34 -2.15 13.07
N ASP A 105 9.78 -3.24 13.67
CA ASP A 105 10.18 -4.45 12.94
C ASP A 105 8.96 -5.32 12.55
N ALA A 106 9.21 -6.48 11.93
CA ALA A 106 8.20 -7.44 11.50
C ALA A 106 7.37 -8.04 12.65
N LEU A 107 7.81 -7.90 13.90
CA LEU A 107 7.10 -8.34 15.09
C LEU A 107 6.43 -7.20 15.86
N GLY A 108 6.46 -5.98 15.30
CA GLY A 108 5.88 -4.79 15.91
C GLY A 108 6.73 -4.17 17.03
N ARG A 109 8.00 -4.60 17.19
CA ARG A 109 8.92 -4.02 18.17
C ARG A 109 9.50 -2.71 17.65
N PRO A 110 9.58 -1.64 18.48
CA PRO A 110 10.11 -0.36 18.04
C PRO A 110 11.61 -0.46 17.72
N ILE A 111 12.00 0.13 16.59
CA ILE A 111 13.41 0.22 16.13
C ILE A 111 13.85 1.66 15.88
N ASP A 112 13.01 2.63 16.26
CA ASP A 112 13.22 4.08 16.05
C ASP A 112 13.95 4.79 17.23
N GLY A 113 14.27 4.06 18.28
CA GLY A 113 14.92 4.63 19.47
C GLY A 113 14.01 5.52 20.34
N LYS A 114 12.71 5.59 20.06
CA LYS A 114 11.74 6.42 20.79
C LYS A 114 11.12 5.71 22.01
N GLY A 115 11.69 4.58 22.45
CA GLY A 115 11.20 3.79 23.59
C GLY A 115 10.02 2.86 23.23
N ASP A 116 9.51 2.15 24.23
CA ASP A 116 8.45 1.17 24.08
C ASP A 116 7.12 1.78 23.62
N ILE A 117 6.30 0.99 22.95
CA ILE A 117 4.99 1.40 22.47
C ILE A 117 3.94 0.76 23.38
N ALA A 118 3.17 1.59 24.07
CA ALA A 118 2.06 1.11 24.90
C ALA A 118 0.86 0.78 24.03
N THR A 119 0.64 -0.51 23.77
CA THR A 119 -0.53 -1.02 23.07
C THR A 119 -1.28 -2.02 23.95
N GLU A 120 -2.60 -1.92 23.95
CA GLU A 120 -3.47 -2.83 24.72
C GLU A 120 -3.95 -4.03 23.90
N VAL A 121 -3.85 -3.95 22.58
CA VAL A 121 -4.43 -4.90 21.65
C VAL A 121 -3.38 -5.48 20.73
N ASN A 122 -3.43 -6.80 20.53
CA ASN A 122 -2.65 -7.52 19.52
C ASN A 122 -3.57 -8.19 18.51
N TYR A 123 -3.20 -8.14 17.23
CA TYR A 123 -3.89 -8.87 16.18
C TYR A 123 -3.01 -10.01 15.65
N PRO A 124 -3.61 -11.15 15.28
CA PRO A 124 -2.87 -12.23 14.66
C PRO A 124 -2.29 -11.78 13.32
N VAL A 125 -1.05 -12.14 13.07
CA VAL A 125 -0.33 -11.83 11.83
C VAL A 125 -1.03 -12.45 10.62
N GLU A 126 -1.49 -13.69 10.77
CA GLU A 126 -2.32 -14.38 9.77
C GLU A 126 -3.79 -14.31 10.18
N LYS A 127 -4.61 -13.74 9.31
CA LYS A 127 -6.05 -13.59 9.50
C LYS A 127 -6.77 -13.87 8.18
N ILE A 128 -7.92 -14.54 8.28
CA ILE A 128 -8.75 -14.81 7.11
C ILE A 128 -9.35 -13.50 6.58
N ALA A 129 -9.22 -13.28 5.27
CA ALA A 129 -9.76 -12.11 4.60
C ALA A 129 -11.27 -11.97 4.81
N PRO A 130 -11.82 -10.72 4.82
CA PRO A 130 -13.26 -10.50 4.93
C PRO A 130 -14.01 -11.23 3.82
N GLY A 131 -15.03 -11.99 4.17
CA GLY A 131 -15.90 -12.66 3.19
C GLY A 131 -16.77 -11.69 2.41
N ILE A 132 -17.41 -12.16 1.33
CA ILE A 132 -18.17 -11.34 0.37
C ILE A 132 -19.27 -10.52 1.06
N ILE A 133 -20.00 -11.11 2.01
CA ILE A 133 -21.11 -10.43 2.72
C ILE A 133 -20.65 -9.24 3.57
N LYS A 134 -19.39 -9.28 4.04
CA LYS A 134 -18.81 -8.20 4.85
C LYS A 134 -18.29 -7.04 4.01
N ARG A 135 -18.18 -7.20 2.69
CA ARG A 135 -17.62 -6.18 1.78
C ARG A 135 -18.70 -5.23 1.26
N LYS A 136 -18.30 -3.98 1.02
CA LYS A 136 -19.06 -2.95 0.33
C LYS A 136 -18.32 -2.55 -0.95
N SER A 137 -19.04 -2.16 -1.99
CA SER A 137 -18.42 -1.65 -3.23
C SER A 137 -17.60 -0.40 -2.96
N VAL A 138 -16.45 -0.32 -3.63
CA VAL A 138 -15.53 0.82 -3.57
C VAL A 138 -16.16 2.00 -4.32
N SER A 139 -16.30 3.15 -3.65
CA SER A 139 -16.94 4.35 -4.20
C SER A 139 -16.35 5.67 -3.70
N GLN A 140 -15.37 5.62 -2.78
CA GLN A 140 -14.69 6.81 -2.28
C GLN A 140 -13.26 6.83 -2.78
N PRO A 141 -12.74 7.99 -3.25
CA PRO A 141 -11.38 8.09 -3.75
C PRO A 141 -10.35 8.01 -2.63
N VAL A 142 -9.19 7.43 -2.97
CA VAL A 142 -7.91 7.77 -2.36
C VAL A 142 -7.33 8.90 -3.20
N GLN A 143 -7.26 10.08 -2.64
CA GLN A 143 -6.66 11.23 -3.31
C GLN A 143 -5.16 11.12 -3.21
N THR A 144 -4.50 10.76 -4.31
CA THR A 144 -3.03 10.60 -4.31
C THR A 144 -2.30 11.94 -4.39
N GLY A 145 -2.99 12.97 -4.85
CA GLY A 145 -2.37 14.26 -5.16
C GLY A 145 -1.53 14.24 -6.43
N ILE A 146 -1.49 13.10 -7.13
CA ILE A 146 -0.81 12.93 -8.41
C ILE A 146 -1.85 13.04 -9.53
N MET A 147 -1.79 14.12 -10.29
CA MET A 147 -2.81 14.43 -11.30
C MET A 147 -3.00 13.31 -12.32
N ALA A 148 -1.91 12.66 -12.75
CA ALA A 148 -1.96 11.54 -13.70
C ALA A 148 -2.73 10.33 -13.12
N VAL A 149 -2.64 10.09 -11.80
CA VAL A 149 -3.37 9.01 -11.11
C VAL A 149 -4.82 9.42 -10.88
N ASP A 150 -5.03 10.54 -10.19
CA ASP A 150 -6.36 10.96 -9.74
C ASP A 150 -7.32 11.21 -10.92
N ALA A 151 -6.80 11.70 -12.06
CA ALA A 151 -7.59 11.94 -13.26
C ALA A 151 -7.75 10.73 -14.17
N MET A 152 -6.68 9.92 -14.38
CA MET A 152 -6.67 8.88 -15.41
C MET A 152 -6.88 7.46 -14.87
N ILE A 153 -6.31 7.14 -13.72
CA ILE A 153 -6.31 5.81 -13.11
C ILE A 153 -6.69 5.94 -11.62
N PRO A 154 -7.92 6.36 -11.31
CA PRO A 154 -8.31 6.66 -9.93
C PRO A 154 -8.30 5.41 -9.06
N ILE A 155 -7.85 5.60 -7.82
CA ILE A 155 -7.77 4.57 -6.79
C ILE A 155 -8.86 4.83 -5.75
N GLY A 156 -9.57 3.79 -5.35
CA GLY A 156 -10.62 3.88 -4.34
C GLY A 156 -10.22 3.32 -2.98
N ARG A 157 -10.85 3.81 -1.92
CA ARG A 157 -10.66 3.30 -0.55
C ARG A 157 -11.16 1.86 -0.45
N GLY A 158 -10.25 0.93 -0.17
CA GLY A 158 -10.48 -0.51 -0.14
C GLY A 158 -10.10 -1.25 -1.42
N GLN A 159 -9.54 -0.57 -2.42
CA GLN A 159 -9.02 -1.14 -3.65
C GLN A 159 -7.59 -1.65 -3.46
N ARG A 160 -7.21 -2.63 -4.28
CA ARG A 160 -5.83 -3.12 -4.42
C ARG A 160 -5.30 -2.68 -5.76
N GLU A 161 -4.45 -1.67 -5.79
CA GLU A 161 -3.87 -1.14 -7.03
C GLU A 161 -2.37 -1.44 -7.07
N LEU A 162 -1.94 -2.24 -8.01
CA LEU A 162 -0.55 -2.63 -8.18
C LEU A 162 0.27 -1.46 -8.76
N VAL A 163 1.44 -1.20 -8.18
CA VAL A 163 2.43 -0.28 -8.75
C VAL A 163 3.59 -1.10 -9.32
N ILE A 164 3.70 -1.14 -10.64
CA ILE A 164 4.60 -2.05 -11.35
C ILE A 164 5.52 -1.30 -12.32
N GLY A 165 6.75 -1.76 -12.46
CA GLY A 165 7.75 -1.20 -13.38
C GLY A 165 9.17 -1.57 -13.00
N ASP A 166 10.13 -1.20 -13.84
CA ASP A 166 11.54 -1.50 -13.64
C ASP A 166 12.14 -0.73 -12.45
N ARG A 167 13.37 -1.08 -12.09
CA ARG A 167 14.11 -0.37 -11.04
C ARG A 167 14.22 1.12 -11.35
N GLN A 168 14.11 1.95 -10.31
CA GLN A 168 14.31 3.41 -10.38
C GLN A 168 13.34 4.16 -11.30
N THR A 169 12.20 3.60 -11.64
CA THR A 169 11.14 4.28 -12.42
C THR A 169 10.24 5.19 -11.58
N GLY A 170 10.45 5.25 -10.26
CA GLY A 170 9.67 6.12 -9.36
C GLY A 170 8.51 5.44 -8.64
N LYS A 171 8.44 4.08 -8.60
CA LYS A 171 7.36 3.33 -7.93
C LYS A 171 7.15 3.75 -6.47
N THR A 172 8.23 3.70 -5.68
CA THR A 172 8.22 4.14 -4.27
C THR A 172 7.78 5.60 -4.15
N ALA A 173 8.27 6.49 -5.03
CA ALA A 173 7.92 7.92 -4.99
C ALA A 173 6.42 8.16 -5.17
N VAL A 174 5.77 7.47 -6.12
CA VAL A 174 4.31 7.54 -6.32
C VAL A 174 3.54 7.14 -5.05
N CYS A 175 3.99 6.10 -4.36
CA CYS A 175 3.37 5.64 -3.11
C CYS A 175 3.60 6.63 -1.96
N ILE A 176 4.82 7.20 -1.84
CA ILE A 176 5.14 8.20 -0.81
C ILE A 176 4.36 9.50 -1.06
N ASP A 177 4.23 9.95 -2.31
CA ASP A 177 3.40 11.12 -2.65
C ASP A 177 1.95 10.93 -2.21
N ALA A 178 1.39 9.73 -2.41
CA ALA A 178 0.04 9.39 -1.93
C ALA A 178 -0.05 9.46 -0.39
N ILE A 179 0.96 8.96 0.34
CA ILE A 179 1.02 9.05 1.80
C ILE A 179 1.09 10.52 2.25
N ILE A 180 1.98 11.32 1.65
CA ILE A 180 2.16 12.74 1.99
C ILE A 180 0.87 13.52 1.74
N ASN A 181 0.21 13.29 0.60
CA ASN A 181 -1.04 13.98 0.30
C ASN A 181 -2.15 13.64 1.31
N ASN A 182 -2.29 12.36 1.66
CA ASN A 182 -3.30 11.94 2.63
C ASN A 182 -2.99 12.44 4.05
N ALA A 183 -1.72 12.51 4.44
CA ALA A 183 -1.33 13.13 5.71
C ALA A 183 -1.70 14.62 5.76
N ARG A 184 -1.48 15.37 4.66
CA ARG A 184 -1.91 16.77 4.54
C ARG A 184 -3.44 16.90 4.67
N ILE A 185 -4.18 16.07 3.94
CA ILE A 185 -5.66 16.05 4.00
C ILE A 185 -6.12 15.70 5.43
N ASN A 186 -5.47 14.74 6.09
CA ASN A 186 -5.79 14.38 7.48
C ASN A 186 -5.59 15.57 8.42
N LYS A 187 -4.47 16.28 8.29
CA LYS A 187 -4.19 17.46 9.13
C LYS A 187 -5.26 18.52 8.94
N GLU A 188 -5.52 18.92 7.68
CA GLU A 188 -6.56 19.92 7.34
C GLU A 188 -7.94 19.50 7.83
N GLY A 189 -8.32 18.22 7.62
CA GLY A 189 -9.62 17.69 8.01
C GLY A 189 -9.80 17.58 9.52
N LEU A 190 -8.78 17.16 10.26
CA LEU A 190 -8.83 17.10 11.73
C LEU A 190 -8.86 18.49 12.36
N GLU A 191 -8.12 19.47 11.79
CA GLU A 191 -8.15 20.86 12.23
C GLU A 191 -9.48 21.55 11.94
N SER A 192 -10.22 21.13 10.91
CA SER A 192 -11.55 21.68 10.58
C SER A 192 -12.62 21.38 11.61
N GLY A 193 -12.43 20.31 12.41
CA GLY A 193 -13.41 19.84 13.40
C GLY A 193 -14.68 19.24 12.78
N ASP A 194 -14.67 18.91 11.48
CA ASP A 194 -15.79 18.26 10.81
C ASP A 194 -16.01 16.84 11.37
N PRO A 195 -17.16 16.56 12.02
CA PRO A 195 -17.44 15.25 12.61
C PRO A 195 -17.54 14.12 11.58
N ASP A 196 -17.84 14.45 10.33
CA ASP A 196 -17.98 13.48 9.24
C ASP A 196 -16.65 13.22 8.51
N PHE A 197 -15.59 13.96 8.87
CA PHE A 197 -14.27 13.75 8.29
C PHE A 197 -13.67 12.40 8.69
N ARG A 198 -13.25 11.62 7.69
CA ARG A 198 -12.64 10.30 7.89
C ARG A 198 -11.17 10.33 7.44
N PRO A 199 -10.23 10.36 8.39
CA PRO A 199 -8.81 10.32 8.08
C PRO A 199 -8.41 8.99 7.44
N LEU A 200 -7.44 9.05 6.52
CA LEU A 200 -6.80 7.88 5.92
C LEU A 200 -5.40 7.73 6.50
N TYR A 201 -5.21 6.78 7.42
CA TYR A 201 -3.90 6.49 8.01
C TYR A 201 -3.07 5.60 7.09
N SER A 202 -1.76 5.75 7.13
CA SER A 202 -0.87 5.03 6.22
C SER A 202 -0.01 4.00 6.95
N ILE A 203 0.25 2.87 6.28
CA ILE A 203 1.21 1.87 6.71
C ILE A 203 2.21 1.67 5.56
N TYR A 204 3.49 1.97 5.79
CA TYR A 204 4.54 1.71 4.83
C TYR A 204 5.34 0.49 5.26
N VAL A 205 5.33 -0.55 4.45
CA VAL A 205 6.03 -1.82 4.72
C VAL A 205 7.23 -1.96 3.80
N ALA A 206 8.42 -1.78 4.35
CA ALA A 206 9.69 -1.98 3.64
C ALA A 206 10.11 -3.46 3.73
N VAL A 207 10.22 -4.13 2.59
CA VAL A 207 10.60 -5.54 2.51
C VAL A 207 11.88 -5.70 1.73
N GLY A 208 12.94 -6.19 2.38
CA GLY A 208 14.23 -6.46 1.72
C GLY A 208 14.90 -5.22 1.12
N GLN A 209 14.52 -4.02 1.55
CA GLN A 209 15.11 -2.76 1.13
C GLN A 209 16.45 -2.51 1.83
N LYS A 210 17.35 -1.78 1.19
CA LYS A 210 18.59 -1.32 1.84
C LYS A 210 18.23 -0.37 3.01
N ARG A 211 18.95 -0.48 4.14
CA ARG A 211 18.74 0.41 5.30
C ARG A 211 18.77 1.89 4.93
N ALA A 212 19.69 2.31 4.05
CA ALA A 212 19.78 3.68 3.58
C ALA A 212 18.52 4.15 2.84
N ASN A 213 17.87 3.27 2.06
CA ASN A 213 16.63 3.61 1.37
C ASN A 213 15.47 3.77 2.36
N VAL A 214 15.38 2.87 3.35
CA VAL A 214 14.36 2.95 4.40
C VAL A 214 14.53 4.23 5.22
N ALA A 215 15.78 4.56 5.62
CA ALA A 215 16.10 5.78 6.34
C ALA A 215 15.70 7.03 5.53
N LYS A 216 15.95 7.03 4.22
CA LYS A 216 15.55 8.12 3.34
C LYS A 216 14.03 8.27 3.28
N VAL A 217 13.27 7.19 3.15
CA VAL A 217 11.80 7.24 3.14
C VAL A 217 11.27 7.80 4.46
N ILE A 218 11.83 7.38 5.60
CA ILE A 218 11.45 7.92 6.91
C ILE A 218 11.73 9.43 6.97
N GLN A 219 12.90 9.87 6.51
CA GLN A 219 13.25 11.28 6.44
C GLN A 219 12.29 12.06 5.52
N ASP A 220 12.01 11.55 4.32
CA ASP A 220 11.06 12.18 3.37
C ASP A 220 9.66 12.33 4.00
N LEU A 221 9.20 11.34 4.79
CA LEU A 221 7.93 11.40 5.52
C LEU A 221 7.97 12.40 6.67
N GLU A 222 9.07 12.49 7.42
CA GLU A 222 9.26 13.47 8.51
C GLU A 222 9.30 14.91 7.97
N GLU A 223 10.09 15.18 6.93
CA GLU A 223 10.23 16.50 6.31
C GLU A 223 8.90 17.02 5.75
N ASN A 224 8.01 16.13 5.32
CA ASN A 224 6.69 16.46 4.81
C ASN A 224 5.56 16.33 5.85
N ASN A 225 5.88 16.19 7.15
CA ASN A 225 4.91 16.03 8.26
C ASN A 225 3.92 14.87 8.03
N ALA A 226 4.34 13.83 7.32
CA ALA A 226 3.50 12.67 6.99
C ALA A 226 3.71 11.50 7.97
N LEU A 227 4.83 11.47 8.68
CA LEU A 227 5.14 10.37 9.60
C LEU A 227 4.13 10.26 10.73
N GLU A 228 3.60 11.38 11.25
CA GLU A 228 2.60 11.40 12.34
C GLU A 228 1.31 10.62 12.01
N HIS A 229 1.02 10.47 10.72
CA HIS A 229 -0.13 9.73 10.21
C HIS A 229 0.26 8.37 9.60
N THR A 230 1.51 7.93 9.81
CA THR A 230 2.08 6.75 9.14
C THR A 230 2.73 5.80 10.16
N ILE A 231 2.51 4.51 9.98
CA ILE A 231 3.25 3.44 10.64
C ILE A 231 4.28 2.92 9.64
N VAL A 232 5.55 2.80 10.04
CA VAL A 232 6.59 2.20 9.20
C VAL A 232 6.95 0.83 9.76
N VAL A 233 6.76 -0.22 8.95
CA VAL A 233 7.18 -1.59 9.27
C VAL A 233 8.40 -1.92 8.41
N ALA A 234 9.55 -2.17 9.02
CA ALA A 234 10.79 -2.38 8.30
C ALA A 234 11.38 -3.76 8.53
N ALA A 235 11.54 -4.53 7.44
CA ALA A 235 12.38 -5.70 7.35
C ALA A 235 13.39 -5.49 6.21
N THR A 236 14.60 -5.08 6.59
CA THR A 236 15.63 -4.66 5.63
C THR A 236 16.33 -5.86 5.00
N ALA A 237 17.15 -5.62 3.97
CA ALA A 237 17.90 -6.67 3.28
C ALA A 237 18.94 -7.38 4.18
N SER A 238 19.27 -6.81 5.34
CA SER A 238 20.16 -7.43 6.34
C SER A 238 19.42 -8.26 7.39
N ASP A 239 18.09 -8.19 7.40
CA ASP A 239 17.26 -8.98 8.31
C ASP A 239 17.03 -10.38 7.74
N SER A 240 16.64 -11.33 8.61
CA SER A 240 16.38 -12.71 8.19
C SER A 240 15.28 -12.79 7.12
N ALA A 241 15.32 -13.83 6.30
CA ALA A 241 14.25 -14.11 5.32
C ALA A 241 12.89 -14.26 6.02
N THR A 242 12.88 -14.77 7.23
CA THR A 242 11.66 -14.89 8.07
C THR A 242 11.05 -13.53 8.38
N ASN A 243 11.86 -12.55 8.83
CA ASN A 243 11.37 -11.21 9.10
C ASN A 243 10.85 -10.53 7.83
N GLN A 244 11.56 -10.69 6.71
CA GLN A 244 11.11 -10.17 5.42
C GLN A 244 9.79 -10.84 4.95
N PHE A 245 9.60 -12.11 5.25
CA PHE A 245 8.36 -12.84 4.98
C PHE A 245 7.20 -12.35 5.87
N LEU A 246 7.45 -12.10 7.15
CA LEU A 246 6.42 -11.70 8.12
C LEU A 246 5.98 -10.23 8.00
N ALA A 247 6.88 -9.34 7.62
CA ALA A 247 6.63 -7.89 7.63
C ALA A 247 5.35 -7.47 6.87
N PRO A 248 5.04 -7.97 5.65
CA PRO A 248 3.79 -7.62 4.96
C PRO A 248 2.54 -8.05 5.72
N PHE A 249 2.57 -9.21 6.36
CA PHE A 249 1.45 -9.71 7.14
C PHE A 249 1.26 -8.93 8.44
N ALA A 250 2.36 -8.54 9.10
CA ALA A 250 2.34 -7.67 10.27
C ALA A 250 1.75 -6.30 9.93
N GLY A 251 2.22 -5.69 8.83
CA GLY A 251 1.65 -4.43 8.34
C GLY A 251 0.17 -4.55 8.00
N ALA A 252 -0.25 -5.67 7.38
CA ALA A 252 -1.66 -5.94 7.10
C ALA A 252 -2.50 -6.01 8.38
N ALA A 253 -2.02 -6.69 9.43
CA ALA A 253 -2.69 -6.75 10.73
C ALA A 253 -2.85 -5.36 11.37
N MET A 254 -1.82 -4.50 11.27
CA MET A 254 -1.90 -3.12 11.73
C MET A 254 -2.92 -2.30 10.94
N GLY A 255 -2.97 -2.46 9.61
CA GLY A 255 -3.96 -1.80 8.75
C GLY A 255 -5.39 -2.30 8.98
N GLU A 256 -5.58 -3.59 9.22
CA GLU A 256 -6.88 -4.17 9.54
C GLU A 256 -7.48 -3.63 10.83
N TRP A 257 -6.63 -3.30 11.82
CA TRP A 257 -7.14 -2.71 13.05
C TRP A 257 -7.89 -1.39 12.77
N PHE A 258 -7.35 -0.53 11.89
CA PHE A 258 -8.05 0.69 11.48
C PHE A 258 -9.35 0.35 10.76
N MET A 259 -9.31 -0.57 9.81
CA MET A 259 -10.47 -0.99 9.03
C MET A 259 -11.58 -1.57 9.91
N ASP A 260 -11.25 -2.43 10.87
CA ASP A 260 -12.21 -3.07 11.78
C ASP A 260 -12.81 -2.05 12.78
N ASN A 261 -12.13 -0.93 13.04
CA ASN A 261 -12.57 0.13 13.94
C ASN A 261 -13.16 1.34 13.21
N ASN A 262 -13.79 1.12 12.06
CA ASN A 262 -14.49 2.16 11.27
C ASN A 262 -13.57 3.32 10.84
N MET A 263 -12.30 3.03 10.58
CA MET A 263 -11.33 3.98 10.06
C MET A 263 -10.84 3.52 8.69
N ASP A 264 -10.19 4.40 7.96
CA ASP A 264 -9.62 4.07 6.66
C ASP A 264 -8.10 4.00 6.75
N ALA A 265 -7.51 3.02 6.09
CA ALA A 265 -6.06 2.86 6.02
C ALA A 265 -5.59 2.60 4.59
N LEU A 266 -4.36 3.06 4.31
CA LEU A 266 -3.60 2.82 3.09
C LEU A 266 -2.35 2.03 3.45
N ILE A 267 -2.15 0.87 2.84
CA ILE A 267 -0.94 0.09 3.04
C ILE A 267 -0.12 0.00 1.76
N VAL A 268 1.16 0.30 1.87
CA VAL A 268 2.14 0.18 0.79
C VAL A 268 3.06 -0.99 1.10
N TYR A 269 3.23 -1.92 0.17
CA TYR A 269 4.18 -3.04 0.29
C TYR A 269 5.35 -2.80 -0.67
N ASP A 270 6.48 -2.36 -0.16
CA ASP A 270 7.69 -2.04 -0.94
C ASP A 270 8.84 -3.01 -0.64
N ASP A 271 8.99 -4.14 -1.35
CA ASP A 271 8.17 -4.62 -2.47
C ASP A 271 7.82 -6.12 -2.32
N LEU A 272 6.76 -6.55 -2.99
CA LEU A 272 6.33 -7.95 -2.97
C LEU A 272 7.19 -8.88 -3.84
N SER A 273 8.03 -8.35 -4.74
CA SER A 273 9.03 -9.17 -5.45
C SER A 273 10.05 -9.73 -4.47
N LYS A 274 10.55 -8.90 -3.54
CA LYS A 274 11.46 -9.35 -2.48
C LYS A 274 10.76 -10.21 -1.45
N HIS A 275 9.50 -9.95 -1.14
CA HIS A 275 8.68 -10.81 -0.31
C HIS A 275 8.61 -12.24 -0.86
N ALA A 276 8.36 -12.40 -2.16
CA ALA A 276 8.36 -13.71 -2.81
C ALA A 276 9.72 -14.41 -2.71
N VAL A 277 10.82 -13.65 -2.90
CA VAL A 277 12.18 -14.18 -2.76
C VAL A 277 12.46 -14.65 -1.33
N ALA A 278 12.06 -13.87 -0.32
CA ALA A 278 12.19 -14.25 1.09
C ALA A 278 11.40 -15.54 1.39
N TYR A 279 10.16 -15.63 0.90
CA TYR A 279 9.36 -16.85 1.04
C TYR A 279 9.98 -18.06 0.35
N ARG A 280 10.54 -17.88 -0.86
CA ARG A 280 11.29 -18.94 -1.55
C ARG A 280 12.48 -19.42 -0.71
N GLN A 281 13.24 -18.49 -0.11
CA GLN A 281 14.36 -18.84 0.76
C GLN A 281 13.91 -19.67 1.97
N VAL A 282 12.88 -19.22 2.69
CA VAL A 282 12.30 -19.96 3.83
C VAL A 282 11.85 -21.35 3.41
N ALA A 283 11.13 -21.47 2.29
CA ALA A 283 10.63 -22.75 1.80
C ALA A 283 11.73 -23.71 1.37
N LEU A 284 12.83 -23.20 0.76
CA LEU A 284 13.99 -24.02 0.38
C LEU A 284 14.73 -24.56 1.61
N VAL A 285 14.90 -23.75 2.66
CA VAL A 285 15.53 -24.20 3.92
C VAL A 285 14.66 -25.25 4.62
N LEU A 286 13.33 -25.09 4.59
CA LEU A 286 12.38 -26.10 5.07
C LEU A 286 12.28 -27.36 4.16
N LYS A 287 13.09 -27.41 3.08
CA LYS A 287 13.09 -28.51 2.10
C LYS A 287 11.73 -28.74 1.44
N ARG A 288 10.86 -27.72 1.36
CA ARG A 288 9.59 -27.82 0.66
C ARG A 288 9.79 -27.95 -0.85
N PRO A 289 8.96 -28.71 -1.56
CA PRO A 289 9.11 -28.88 -3.00
C PRO A 289 8.97 -27.54 -3.74
N SER A 290 9.91 -27.29 -4.65
CA SER A 290 9.90 -26.10 -5.48
C SER A 290 9.27 -26.34 -6.86
N GLY A 291 8.63 -25.31 -7.41
CA GLY A 291 8.07 -25.26 -8.74
C GLY A 291 8.82 -24.32 -9.68
N ARG A 292 8.07 -23.55 -10.48
CA ARG A 292 8.63 -22.61 -11.47
C ARG A 292 9.56 -21.59 -10.79
N GLU A 293 10.73 -21.36 -11.37
CA GLU A 293 11.77 -20.44 -10.88
C GLU A 293 12.18 -20.70 -9.42
N ALA A 294 12.09 -21.96 -9.00
CA ALA A 294 12.33 -22.42 -7.63
C ALA A 294 11.42 -21.79 -6.57
N PHE A 295 10.33 -21.13 -6.95
CA PHE A 295 9.31 -20.70 -6.00
C PHE A 295 8.47 -21.89 -5.51
N PRO A 296 8.00 -21.87 -4.25
CA PRO A 296 7.03 -22.86 -3.76
C PRO A 296 5.75 -22.83 -4.58
N GLY A 297 5.07 -23.96 -4.73
CA GLY A 297 3.83 -24.06 -5.50
C GLY A 297 2.69 -23.16 -5.01
N ASP A 298 2.76 -22.75 -3.75
CA ASP A 298 1.76 -21.88 -3.09
C ASP A 298 2.12 -20.38 -3.07
N VAL A 299 3.12 -19.92 -3.86
CA VAL A 299 3.50 -18.50 -3.92
C VAL A 299 2.36 -17.59 -4.41
N PHE A 300 1.47 -18.09 -5.26
CA PHE A 300 0.25 -17.37 -5.63
C PHE A 300 -0.64 -17.15 -4.39
N TYR A 301 -0.85 -18.20 -3.62
CA TYR A 301 -1.65 -18.13 -2.39
C TYR A 301 -1.02 -17.23 -1.33
N LEU A 302 0.30 -17.16 -1.25
CA LEU A 302 1.02 -16.19 -0.40
C LEU A 302 0.52 -14.76 -0.60
N HIS A 303 0.54 -14.28 -1.85
CA HIS A 303 0.15 -12.92 -2.18
C HIS A 303 -1.38 -12.74 -2.20
N SER A 304 -2.15 -13.76 -2.63
CA SER A 304 -3.61 -13.65 -2.64
C SER A 304 -4.19 -13.56 -1.23
N ARG A 305 -3.73 -14.41 -0.27
CA ARG A 305 -4.21 -14.32 1.12
C ARG A 305 -3.79 -13.03 1.83
N LEU A 306 -2.66 -12.41 1.43
CA LEU A 306 -2.25 -11.11 1.92
C LEU A 306 -3.13 -10.00 1.37
N LEU A 307 -3.25 -9.92 0.05
CA LEU A 307 -3.91 -8.81 -0.64
C LEU A 307 -5.44 -8.84 -0.51
N GLU A 308 -6.05 -10.04 -0.39
CA GLU A 308 -7.49 -10.18 -0.16
C GLU A 308 -7.95 -9.64 1.21
N ARG A 309 -7.02 -9.42 2.14
CA ARG A 309 -7.31 -8.74 3.43
C ARG A 309 -7.66 -7.27 3.24
N SER A 310 -7.18 -6.66 2.15
CA SER A 310 -7.53 -5.29 1.78
C SER A 310 -8.91 -5.25 1.14
N ALA A 311 -9.81 -4.48 1.74
CA ALA A 311 -11.20 -4.38 1.32
C ALA A 311 -11.86 -3.12 1.90
N ARG A 312 -13.04 -2.80 1.40
CA ARG A 312 -13.97 -1.89 2.05
C ARG A 312 -15.04 -2.71 2.77
N LEU A 313 -15.22 -2.49 4.05
CA LEU A 313 -16.22 -3.17 4.85
C LEU A 313 -17.58 -2.48 4.75
N SER A 314 -18.64 -3.27 4.86
CA SER A 314 -19.98 -2.78 5.07
C SER A 314 -20.11 -2.17 6.48
N GLU A 315 -21.05 -1.29 6.69
CA GLU A 315 -21.29 -0.63 7.99
C GLU A 315 -21.51 -1.65 9.12
N ASN A 316 -22.23 -2.73 8.84
CA ASN A 316 -22.46 -3.82 9.80
C ASN A 316 -21.21 -4.64 10.14
N ALA A 317 -20.14 -4.50 9.35
CA ALA A 317 -18.91 -5.26 9.52
C ALA A 317 -17.72 -4.40 10.00
N GLY A 318 -17.99 -3.15 10.41
CA GLY A 318 -16.97 -2.21 10.88
C GLY A 318 -16.88 -0.93 10.05
N GLY A 319 -17.37 -0.92 8.80
CA GLY A 319 -17.51 0.29 7.97
C GLY A 319 -16.22 0.93 7.45
N GLY A 320 -15.04 0.45 7.89
CA GLY A 320 -13.74 0.97 7.48
C GLY A 320 -13.24 0.41 6.14
N SER A 321 -12.06 0.85 5.74
CA SER A 321 -11.39 0.33 4.54
C SER A 321 -9.89 0.15 4.74
N LEU A 322 -9.32 -0.82 4.03
CA LEU A 322 -7.89 -1.01 3.87
C LEU A 322 -7.57 -1.04 2.37
N THR A 323 -6.88 -0.02 1.88
CA THR A 323 -6.43 0.10 0.49
C THR A 323 -5.01 -0.40 0.38
N ALA A 324 -4.70 -1.22 -0.61
CA ALA A 324 -3.34 -1.73 -0.82
C ALA A 324 -2.69 -1.17 -2.08
N LEU A 325 -1.45 -0.72 -1.94
CA LEU A 325 -0.53 -0.40 -3.04
C LEU A 325 0.68 -1.35 -2.98
N PRO A 326 0.54 -2.59 -3.47
CA PRO A 326 1.68 -3.46 -3.63
C PRO A 326 2.60 -2.96 -4.74
N ILE A 327 3.91 -3.02 -4.49
CA ILE A 327 4.93 -2.71 -5.50
C ILE A 327 5.52 -4.02 -6.04
N ILE A 328 5.61 -4.12 -7.35
CA ILE A 328 6.32 -5.20 -8.05
C ILE A 328 7.41 -4.60 -8.94
N GLU A 329 8.59 -5.19 -8.88
CA GLU A 329 9.72 -4.86 -9.72
C GLU A 329 9.75 -5.77 -10.95
N THR A 330 9.79 -5.17 -12.15
CA THR A 330 10.02 -5.88 -13.41
C THR A 330 11.47 -5.77 -13.85
N GLN A 331 11.87 -6.59 -14.81
CA GLN A 331 13.14 -6.51 -15.51
C GLN A 331 12.86 -6.28 -17.00
N ALA A 332 13.40 -5.20 -17.55
CA ALA A 332 13.20 -4.79 -18.95
C ALA A 332 11.70 -4.70 -19.35
N GLY A 333 10.85 -4.27 -18.43
CA GLY A 333 9.41 -4.13 -18.66
C GLY A 333 8.64 -5.45 -18.79
N ASP A 334 9.25 -6.61 -18.48
CA ASP A 334 8.58 -7.91 -18.62
C ASP A 334 7.52 -8.14 -17.54
N VAL A 335 6.28 -7.86 -17.92
CA VAL A 335 5.09 -8.12 -17.08
C VAL A 335 4.62 -9.59 -17.17
N SER A 336 5.18 -10.38 -18.08
CA SER A 336 4.83 -11.79 -18.27
C SER A 336 5.59 -12.75 -17.36
N ALA A 337 6.57 -12.22 -16.59
CA ALA A 337 7.31 -12.96 -15.59
C ALA A 337 6.37 -13.53 -14.50
N TYR A 338 6.83 -14.53 -13.77
CA TYR A 338 5.97 -15.33 -12.90
C TYR A 338 5.30 -14.52 -11.77
N ILE A 339 6.07 -13.79 -10.99
CA ILE A 339 5.52 -13.01 -9.88
C ILE A 339 4.67 -11.81 -10.34
N PRO A 340 5.10 -10.99 -11.32
CA PRO A 340 4.26 -9.95 -11.91
C PRO A 340 2.89 -10.44 -12.36
N THR A 341 2.83 -11.52 -13.15
CA THR A 341 1.59 -12.10 -13.65
C THR A 341 0.64 -12.51 -12.52
N ASN A 342 1.18 -13.13 -11.47
CA ASN A 342 0.40 -13.54 -10.30
C ASN A 342 -0.24 -12.31 -9.62
N VAL A 343 0.53 -11.26 -9.36
CA VAL A 343 0.02 -10.09 -8.62
C VAL A 343 -0.93 -9.25 -9.47
N ILE A 344 -0.71 -9.11 -10.78
CA ILE A 344 -1.65 -8.47 -11.71
C ILE A 344 -3.03 -9.16 -11.65
N SER A 345 -3.05 -10.49 -11.54
CA SER A 345 -4.30 -11.25 -11.49
C SER A 345 -5.06 -11.09 -10.16
N ILE A 346 -4.33 -10.86 -9.05
CA ILE A 346 -4.91 -10.70 -7.72
C ILE A 346 -5.46 -9.28 -7.51
N THR A 347 -4.85 -8.26 -8.13
CA THR A 347 -5.15 -6.86 -7.89
C THR A 347 -6.32 -6.34 -8.74
N ASP A 348 -6.88 -5.20 -8.34
CA ASP A 348 -8.01 -4.54 -9.00
C ASP A 348 -7.58 -3.55 -10.09
N GLY A 349 -6.34 -3.62 -10.51
CA GLY A 349 -5.71 -2.78 -11.52
C GLY A 349 -4.23 -2.59 -11.27
N GLN A 350 -3.60 -1.80 -12.15
CA GLN A 350 -2.16 -1.49 -12.04
C GLN A 350 -1.83 -0.10 -12.55
N LEU A 351 -0.91 0.56 -11.86
CA LEU A 351 -0.14 1.69 -12.34
C LEU A 351 1.16 1.16 -12.94
N PHE A 352 1.29 1.23 -14.25
CA PHE A 352 2.48 0.78 -14.97
C PHE A 352 3.44 1.95 -15.20
N LEU A 353 4.66 1.87 -14.65
CA LEU A 353 5.71 2.87 -14.82
C LEU A 353 6.70 2.41 -15.89
N GLU A 354 6.78 3.18 -16.97
CA GLU A 354 7.64 2.88 -18.12
C GLU A 354 9.00 3.55 -17.99
N THR A 355 10.07 2.78 -18.23
CA THR A 355 11.44 3.25 -18.24
C THR A 355 11.68 4.31 -19.31
N ASP A 356 11.10 4.12 -20.49
CA ASP A 356 11.26 5.06 -21.61
C ASP A 356 10.65 6.43 -21.31
N LEU A 357 9.46 6.48 -20.70
CA LEU A 357 8.84 7.73 -20.26
C LEU A 357 9.71 8.43 -19.20
N PHE A 358 10.28 7.66 -18.28
CA PHE A 358 11.15 8.21 -17.23
C PHE A 358 12.38 8.90 -17.80
N TYR A 359 13.05 8.27 -18.78
CA TYR A 359 14.22 8.85 -19.46
C TYR A 359 13.88 9.99 -20.40
N GLN A 360 12.67 10.01 -20.95
CA GLN A 360 12.15 11.17 -21.72
C GLN A 360 11.76 12.35 -20.83
N GLY A 361 11.92 12.24 -19.49
CA GLY A 361 11.59 13.31 -18.55
C GLY A 361 10.10 13.42 -18.21
N VAL A 362 9.29 12.45 -18.62
CA VAL A 362 7.89 12.34 -18.17
C VAL A 362 7.86 11.72 -16.78
N ARG A 363 7.62 12.54 -15.76
CA ARG A 363 7.61 12.13 -14.35
C ARG A 363 6.38 12.70 -13.65
N PRO A 364 5.56 11.83 -13.01
CA PRO A 364 5.70 10.37 -12.88
C PRO A 364 5.60 9.65 -14.23
N ALA A 365 6.39 8.58 -14.38
CA ALA A 365 6.51 7.84 -15.65
C ALA A 365 5.33 6.86 -15.87
N ILE A 366 4.12 7.28 -15.54
CA ILE A 366 2.92 6.44 -15.58
C ILE A 366 2.42 6.32 -17.02
N SER A 367 2.40 5.10 -17.52
CA SER A 367 1.80 4.77 -18.80
C SER A 367 0.28 4.74 -18.70
N VAL A 368 -0.39 5.80 -19.15
CA VAL A 368 -1.87 5.87 -19.15
C VAL A 368 -2.49 4.76 -20.03
N GLY A 369 -1.76 4.25 -21.03
CA GLY A 369 -2.25 3.20 -21.93
C GLY A 369 -2.18 1.79 -21.34
N LEU A 370 -1.16 1.50 -20.53
CA LEU A 370 -0.95 0.19 -19.91
C LEU A 370 -1.50 0.12 -18.48
N SER A 371 -1.77 1.28 -17.88
CA SER A 371 -2.35 1.35 -16.54
C SER A 371 -3.87 1.21 -16.60
N VAL A 372 -4.42 0.48 -15.64
CA VAL A 372 -5.84 0.17 -15.57
C VAL A 372 -6.32 0.24 -14.12
N SER A 373 -7.44 0.91 -13.87
CA SER A 373 -8.19 0.77 -12.63
C SER A 373 -9.54 0.10 -12.92
N ARG A 374 -9.79 -1.06 -12.32
CA ARG A 374 -11.07 -1.78 -12.50
C ARG A 374 -12.21 -1.11 -11.75
N VAL A 375 -11.92 -0.30 -10.75
CA VAL A 375 -12.91 0.54 -10.05
C VAL A 375 -13.23 1.77 -10.88
N GLY A 376 -12.21 2.39 -11.47
CA GLY A 376 -12.35 3.50 -12.40
C GLY A 376 -13.09 4.70 -11.81
N SER A 377 -13.95 5.32 -12.62
CA SER A 377 -14.64 6.56 -12.26
C SER A 377 -15.62 6.44 -11.08
N ALA A 378 -15.91 5.22 -10.58
CA ALA A 378 -16.66 5.05 -9.34
C ALA A 378 -15.87 5.57 -8.11
N ALA A 379 -14.54 5.61 -8.21
CA ALA A 379 -13.64 6.14 -7.20
C ALA A 379 -13.18 7.59 -7.51
N GLN A 380 -13.94 8.36 -8.25
CA GLN A 380 -13.67 9.78 -8.52
C GLN A 380 -14.77 10.66 -7.94
N VAL A 381 -14.39 11.85 -7.45
CA VAL A 381 -15.36 12.91 -7.22
C VAL A 381 -15.95 13.34 -8.57
N LYS A 382 -17.22 13.75 -8.58
CA LYS A 382 -17.95 14.06 -9.81
C LYS A 382 -17.27 15.18 -10.62
N ALA A 383 -16.73 16.19 -9.95
CA ALA A 383 -15.96 17.26 -10.58
C ALA A 383 -14.75 16.71 -11.37
N MET A 384 -13.97 15.83 -10.78
CA MET A 384 -12.83 15.20 -11.47
C MET A 384 -13.29 14.37 -12.66
N LYS A 385 -14.36 13.58 -12.50
CA LYS A 385 -14.91 12.78 -13.59
C LYS A 385 -15.34 13.64 -14.79
N GLN A 386 -15.93 14.82 -14.53
CA GLN A 386 -16.39 15.74 -15.58
C GLN A 386 -15.23 16.27 -16.41
N VAL A 387 -14.09 16.63 -15.76
CA VAL A 387 -12.94 17.23 -16.45
C VAL A 387 -11.94 16.20 -16.99
N SER A 388 -11.93 14.97 -16.51
CA SER A 388 -10.94 13.97 -16.93
C SER A 388 -11.34 13.17 -18.18
N GLY A 389 -12.65 13.06 -18.47
CA GLY A 389 -13.15 12.16 -19.52
C GLY A 389 -12.64 12.51 -20.92
N THR A 390 -12.71 13.78 -21.32
CA THR A 390 -12.23 14.26 -22.62
C THR A 390 -10.70 14.20 -22.73
N ILE A 391 -9.98 14.55 -21.66
CA ILE A 391 -8.52 14.54 -21.64
C ILE A 391 -7.96 13.12 -21.85
N LYS A 392 -8.62 12.12 -21.29
CA LYS A 392 -8.27 10.71 -21.52
C LYS A 392 -8.38 10.33 -23.00
N LEU A 393 -9.41 10.81 -23.67
CA LEU A 393 -9.61 10.58 -25.12
C LEU A 393 -8.55 11.33 -25.93
N ASP A 394 -8.27 12.59 -25.59
CA ASP A 394 -7.26 13.42 -26.27
C ASP A 394 -5.86 12.76 -26.17
N LEU A 395 -5.50 12.23 -24.99
CA LEU A 395 -4.24 11.52 -24.80
C LEU A 395 -4.17 10.20 -25.58
N ALA A 396 -5.28 9.47 -25.70
CA ALA A 396 -5.33 8.25 -26.51
C ALA A 396 -5.11 8.58 -27.99
N GLN A 397 -5.80 9.58 -28.52
CA GLN A 397 -5.62 10.06 -29.89
C GLN A 397 -4.19 10.57 -30.14
N PHE A 398 -3.64 11.35 -29.19
CA PHE A 398 -2.27 11.83 -29.28
C PHE A 398 -1.26 10.69 -29.44
N ARG A 399 -1.38 9.62 -28.67
CA ARG A 399 -0.48 8.46 -28.75
C ARG A 399 -0.53 7.77 -30.09
N GLU A 400 -1.73 7.56 -30.62
CA GLU A 400 -1.92 6.99 -31.96
C GLU A 400 -1.28 7.88 -33.03
N LEU A 401 -1.57 9.18 -33.01
CA LEU A 401 -1.04 10.14 -33.98
C LEU A 401 0.49 10.33 -33.85
N ALA A 402 1.03 10.32 -32.63
CA ALA A 402 2.47 10.44 -32.40
C ALA A 402 3.25 9.26 -32.97
N ALA A 403 2.70 8.05 -32.92
CA ALA A 403 3.29 6.87 -33.54
C ALA A 403 3.34 7.01 -35.08
N PHE A 404 2.28 7.54 -35.71
CA PHE A 404 2.27 7.80 -37.15
C PHE A 404 3.20 8.95 -37.55
N ALA A 405 3.31 10.01 -36.74
CA ALA A 405 4.15 11.17 -37.03
C ALA A 405 5.65 10.82 -37.12
N GLN A 406 6.10 9.76 -36.47
CA GLN A 406 7.48 9.26 -36.57
C GLN A 406 7.85 8.74 -37.95
N PHE A 407 6.88 8.37 -38.78
CA PHE A 407 7.13 7.84 -40.12
C PHE A 407 7.12 8.88 -41.24
N GLY A 408 7.12 10.19 -40.92
CA GLY A 408 7.46 11.28 -41.84
C GLY A 408 6.40 11.61 -42.89
N SER A 409 5.11 11.46 -42.58
CA SER A 409 4.02 11.92 -43.47
C SER A 409 3.76 13.41 -43.30
N ASP A 410 3.38 14.10 -44.39
CA ASP A 410 2.82 15.44 -44.36
C ASP A 410 1.49 15.39 -43.58
N LEU A 411 1.53 15.92 -42.34
CA LEU A 411 0.37 15.99 -41.46
C LEU A 411 -0.48 17.20 -41.86
N ASP A 412 -1.79 17.01 -41.97
CA ASP A 412 -2.73 18.10 -42.12
C ASP A 412 -2.74 18.99 -40.87
N GLU A 413 -3.26 20.21 -41.01
CA GLU A 413 -3.26 21.24 -39.97
C GLU A 413 -4.06 20.78 -38.73
N ALA A 414 -5.16 20.06 -38.91
CA ALA A 414 -5.99 19.55 -37.81
C ALA A 414 -5.26 18.46 -36.99
N THR A 415 -4.58 17.56 -37.67
CA THR A 415 -3.76 16.52 -37.05
C THR A 415 -2.58 17.11 -36.29
N ARG A 416 -1.93 18.15 -36.88
CA ARG A 416 -0.84 18.88 -36.21
C ARG A 416 -1.33 19.57 -34.94
N ALA A 417 -2.50 20.23 -34.98
CA ALA A 417 -3.10 20.88 -33.80
C ALA A 417 -3.39 19.86 -32.68
N LYS A 418 -3.90 18.67 -32.99
CA LYS A 418 -4.12 17.61 -32.01
C LYS A 418 -2.83 17.11 -31.39
N LEU A 419 -1.76 16.96 -32.18
CA LEU A 419 -0.44 16.58 -31.66
C LEU A 419 0.11 17.63 -30.71
N GLU A 420 0.04 18.90 -31.07
CA GLU A 420 0.53 19.99 -30.21
C GLU A 420 -0.29 20.09 -28.91
N ARG A 421 -1.61 19.93 -28.98
CA ARG A 421 -2.46 19.85 -27.80
C ARG A 421 -2.09 18.65 -26.90
N GLY A 422 -1.88 17.47 -27.49
CA GLY A 422 -1.46 16.27 -26.77
C GLY A 422 -0.12 16.43 -26.07
N LYS A 423 0.87 17.09 -26.68
CA LYS A 423 2.15 17.42 -26.04
C LYS A 423 1.93 18.30 -24.80
N ARG A 424 1.09 19.34 -24.88
CA ARG A 424 0.77 20.22 -23.75
C ARG A 424 0.07 19.45 -22.63
N ILE A 425 -0.84 18.54 -22.95
CA ILE A 425 -1.49 17.69 -21.95
C ILE A 425 -0.45 16.81 -21.23
N VAL A 426 0.51 16.23 -21.95
CA VAL A 426 1.59 15.45 -21.33
C VAL A 426 2.42 16.33 -20.39
N GLU A 427 2.75 17.58 -20.78
CA GLU A 427 3.47 18.51 -19.90
C GLU A 427 2.66 18.83 -18.63
N VAL A 428 1.35 19.06 -18.74
CA VAL A 428 0.47 19.30 -17.57
C VAL A 428 0.51 18.16 -16.57
N PHE A 429 0.61 16.89 -17.02
CA PHE A 429 0.67 15.74 -16.15
C PHE A 429 2.03 15.48 -15.50
N LYS A 430 3.10 16.13 -15.95
CA LYS A 430 4.39 16.06 -15.25
C LYS A 430 4.26 16.72 -13.88
N GLN A 431 4.82 16.11 -12.85
CA GLN A 431 4.74 16.59 -11.47
C GLN A 431 6.03 16.22 -10.72
N ALA A 432 6.56 17.16 -9.96
CA ALA A 432 7.72 16.92 -9.11
C ALA A 432 7.35 16.03 -7.91
N GLN A 433 8.30 15.28 -7.41
CA GLN A 433 8.14 14.47 -6.20
C GLN A 433 7.84 15.37 -4.99
N PHE A 434 7.03 14.85 -4.06
CA PHE A 434 6.67 15.51 -2.80
C PHE A 434 5.94 16.85 -2.97
N GLN A 435 5.32 17.04 -4.14
CA GLN A 435 4.49 18.21 -4.45
C GLN A 435 3.08 17.78 -4.87
N PRO A 436 2.32 17.15 -3.96
CA PRO A 436 0.97 16.74 -4.29
C PRO A 436 0.06 17.95 -4.52
N VAL A 437 -0.79 17.85 -5.52
CA VAL A 437 -1.75 18.89 -5.91
C VAL A 437 -3.13 18.54 -5.37
N SER A 438 -3.79 19.51 -4.73
CA SER A 438 -5.15 19.29 -4.21
C SER A 438 -6.17 19.10 -5.34
N VAL A 439 -7.21 18.30 -5.08
CA VAL A 439 -8.24 17.97 -6.09
C VAL A 439 -8.90 19.21 -6.70
N PRO A 440 -9.32 20.25 -5.95
CA PRO A 440 -9.92 21.44 -6.58
C PRO A 440 -8.96 22.15 -7.55
N VAL A 441 -7.67 22.20 -7.24
CA VAL A 441 -6.65 22.75 -8.16
C VAL A 441 -6.49 21.86 -9.39
N GLN A 442 -6.43 20.53 -9.20
CA GLN A 442 -6.39 19.58 -10.33
C GLN A 442 -7.61 19.78 -11.25
N VAL A 443 -8.81 19.87 -10.69
CA VAL A 443 -10.06 20.09 -11.44
C VAL A 443 -9.98 21.41 -12.23
N ALA A 444 -9.56 22.49 -11.61
CA ALA A 444 -9.46 23.80 -12.27
C ALA A 444 -8.42 23.80 -13.41
N VAL A 445 -7.26 23.20 -13.20
CA VAL A 445 -6.21 23.08 -14.23
C VAL A 445 -6.69 22.20 -15.40
N LEU A 446 -7.31 21.05 -15.11
CA LEU A 446 -7.83 20.17 -16.16
C LEU A 446 -8.99 20.82 -16.92
N TRP A 447 -9.85 21.59 -16.23
CA TRP A 447 -10.88 22.39 -16.88
C TRP A 447 -10.27 23.45 -17.80
N ALA A 448 -9.18 24.10 -17.37
CA ALA A 448 -8.45 25.06 -18.20
C ALA A 448 -7.87 24.40 -19.47
N VAL A 449 -7.32 23.18 -19.34
CA VAL A 449 -6.85 22.38 -20.49
C VAL A 449 -7.99 22.09 -21.47
N GLN A 450 -9.15 21.64 -20.95
CA GLN A 450 -10.32 21.35 -21.80
C GLN A 450 -10.79 22.55 -22.58
N ASN A 451 -10.77 23.73 -21.96
CA ASN A 451 -11.29 24.97 -22.53
C ASN A 451 -10.24 25.80 -23.29
N GLY A 452 -9.09 25.21 -23.61
CA GLY A 452 -8.10 25.80 -24.52
C GLY A 452 -7.23 26.91 -23.93
N TYR A 453 -7.20 27.07 -22.59
CA TYR A 453 -6.36 28.09 -21.95
C TYR A 453 -4.85 27.84 -22.10
N PHE A 454 -4.46 26.63 -22.48
CA PHE A 454 -3.08 26.25 -22.76
C PHE A 454 -2.74 26.18 -24.26
N ASP A 455 -3.72 26.34 -25.16
CA ASP A 455 -3.51 26.09 -26.60
C ASP A 455 -2.54 27.11 -27.24
N ASP A 456 -2.47 28.32 -26.72
CA ASP A 456 -1.56 29.39 -27.16
C ASP A 456 -0.22 29.39 -26.40
N VAL A 457 -0.01 28.49 -25.44
CA VAL A 457 1.20 28.42 -24.60
C VAL A 457 2.23 27.50 -25.27
N ASP A 458 3.49 27.94 -25.36
CA ASP A 458 4.58 27.11 -25.85
C ASP A 458 4.75 25.86 -24.94
N VAL A 459 5.03 24.71 -25.54
CA VAL A 459 5.10 23.42 -24.80
C VAL A 459 6.08 23.51 -23.62
N GLU A 460 7.22 24.20 -23.80
CA GLU A 460 8.25 24.37 -22.78
C GLU A 460 7.78 25.25 -21.60
N GLU A 461 6.83 26.15 -21.82
CA GLU A 461 6.27 27.07 -20.82
C GLU A 461 5.00 26.56 -20.14
N VAL A 462 4.46 25.43 -20.57
CA VAL A 462 3.22 24.86 -20.00
C VAL A 462 3.33 24.66 -18.49
N LYS A 463 4.48 24.21 -18.00
CA LYS A 463 4.72 24.02 -16.56
C LYS A 463 4.69 25.33 -15.77
N ASN A 464 5.31 26.37 -16.31
CA ASN A 464 5.32 27.69 -15.69
C ASN A 464 3.91 28.28 -15.66
N ALA A 465 3.17 28.15 -16.76
CA ALA A 465 1.79 28.59 -16.86
C ALA A 465 0.87 27.84 -15.87
N GLN A 466 1.03 26.52 -15.77
CA GLN A 466 0.29 25.68 -14.81
C GLN A 466 0.55 26.11 -13.37
N ALA A 467 1.81 26.29 -12.99
CA ALA A 467 2.19 26.74 -11.64
C ALA A 467 1.63 28.14 -11.34
N SER A 468 1.71 29.06 -12.31
CA SER A 468 1.16 30.41 -12.18
C SER A 468 -0.36 30.41 -12.03
N ILE A 469 -1.09 29.60 -12.80
CA ILE A 469 -2.55 29.43 -12.66
C ILE A 469 -2.87 28.86 -11.27
N ALA A 470 -2.16 27.84 -10.83
CA ALA A 470 -2.40 27.23 -9.51
C ALA A 470 -2.20 28.23 -8.37
N THR A 471 -1.09 29.01 -8.41
CA THR A 471 -0.82 30.06 -7.43
C THR A 471 -1.88 31.16 -7.47
N PHE A 472 -2.26 31.64 -8.66
CA PHE A 472 -3.33 32.63 -8.81
C PHE A 472 -4.65 32.14 -8.19
N LEU A 473 -5.03 30.89 -8.43
CA LEU A 473 -6.26 30.32 -7.87
C LEU A 473 -6.19 30.19 -6.34
N GLN A 474 -5.06 29.76 -5.81
CA GLN A 474 -4.85 29.62 -4.37
C GLN A 474 -4.85 30.98 -3.65
N ASP A 475 -4.17 31.98 -4.20
CA ASP A 475 -3.98 33.27 -3.54
C ASP A 475 -5.20 34.21 -3.71
N ARG A 476 -5.87 34.15 -4.86
CA ARG A 476 -6.92 35.12 -5.21
C ARG A 476 -8.32 34.55 -5.38
N LYS A 477 -8.43 33.23 -5.52
CA LYS A 477 -9.70 32.54 -5.79
C LYS A 477 -9.91 31.36 -4.84
N ALA A 478 -9.44 31.47 -3.61
CA ALA A 478 -9.58 30.43 -2.58
C ALA A 478 -11.05 30.01 -2.36
N ASP A 479 -11.99 30.96 -2.44
CA ASP A 479 -13.42 30.68 -2.31
C ASP A 479 -13.94 29.77 -3.45
N LEU A 480 -13.44 29.97 -4.68
CA LEU A 480 -13.76 29.09 -5.82
C LEU A 480 -13.23 27.67 -5.61
N LEU A 481 -12.00 27.52 -5.12
CA LEU A 481 -11.44 26.19 -4.80
C LEU A 481 -12.25 25.51 -3.69
N LYS A 482 -12.69 26.28 -2.69
CA LYS A 482 -13.57 25.78 -1.63
C LYS A 482 -14.94 25.40 -2.18
N GLN A 483 -15.50 26.20 -3.11
CA GLN A 483 -16.78 25.88 -3.78
C GLN A 483 -16.67 24.57 -4.55
N ILE A 484 -15.60 24.34 -5.34
CA ILE A 484 -15.35 23.08 -6.05
C ILE A 484 -15.32 21.90 -5.08
N THR A 485 -14.68 22.08 -3.91
CA THR A 485 -14.60 21.02 -2.88
C THR A 485 -15.96 20.72 -2.29
N THR A 486 -16.74 21.75 -1.93
CA THR A 486 -18.03 21.61 -1.26
C THR A 486 -19.10 21.05 -2.19
N GLU A 487 -19.17 21.55 -3.44
CA GLU A 487 -20.13 21.08 -4.44
C GLU A 487 -19.77 19.68 -4.96
N GLY A 488 -18.49 19.32 -4.95
CA GLY A 488 -17.97 18.05 -5.47
C GLY A 488 -18.26 17.84 -6.96
N GLN A 489 -18.75 18.85 -7.67
CA GLN A 489 -19.08 18.82 -9.10
C GLN A 489 -18.88 20.20 -9.74
N VAL A 490 -18.65 20.19 -11.06
CA VAL A 490 -18.63 21.41 -11.87
C VAL A 490 -20.06 21.62 -12.40
N ASN A 491 -20.83 22.44 -11.67
CA ASN A 491 -22.14 22.92 -12.11
C ASN A 491 -22.01 24.24 -12.88
N ASP A 492 -23.11 24.76 -13.40
CA ASP A 492 -23.14 25.98 -14.22
C ASP A 492 -22.50 27.20 -13.51
N GLU A 493 -22.69 27.30 -12.18
CA GLU A 493 -22.12 28.36 -11.35
C GLU A 493 -20.62 28.23 -11.19
N VAL A 494 -20.13 27.01 -10.84
CA VAL A 494 -18.69 26.71 -10.74
C VAL A 494 -18.01 26.92 -12.09
N GLU A 495 -18.64 26.51 -13.19
CA GLU A 495 -18.12 26.68 -14.54
C GLU A 495 -18.01 28.18 -14.91
N ALA A 496 -19.03 28.96 -14.61
CA ALA A 496 -19.00 30.42 -14.84
C ALA A 496 -17.89 31.10 -14.01
N ASN A 497 -17.72 30.70 -12.76
CA ASN A 497 -16.69 31.22 -11.87
C ASN A 497 -15.28 30.81 -12.31
N LEU A 498 -15.08 29.56 -12.76
CA LEU A 498 -13.82 29.09 -13.34
C LEU A 498 -13.47 29.91 -14.60
N LYS A 499 -14.42 30.09 -15.49
CA LYS A 499 -14.22 30.89 -16.69
C LYS A 499 -13.83 32.34 -16.36
N ALA A 500 -14.58 32.99 -15.46
CA ALA A 500 -14.27 34.36 -15.05
C ALA A 500 -12.89 34.51 -14.42
N ALA A 501 -12.50 33.53 -13.55
CA ALA A 501 -11.19 33.52 -12.92
C ALA A 501 -10.05 33.35 -13.92
N LEU A 502 -10.19 32.44 -14.88
CA LEU A 502 -9.15 32.17 -15.87
C LEU A 502 -9.08 33.28 -16.96
N ASP A 503 -10.19 33.92 -17.32
CA ASP A 503 -10.22 35.10 -18.20
C ASP A 503 -9.52 36.30 -17.54
N GLU A 504 -9.73 36.49 -16.22
CA GLU A 504 -9.00 37.49 -15.41
C GLU A 504 -7.50 37.19 -15.42
N TYR A 505 -7.11 35.93 -15.17
CA TYR A 505 -5.73 35.49 -15.21
C TYR A 505 -5.09 35.78 -16.59
N LYS A 506 -5.76 35.36 -17.69
CA LYS A 506 -5.28 35.57 -19.06
C LYS A 506 -5.13 37.05 -19.41
N SER A 507 -6.01 37.91 -18.88
CA SER A 507 -5.96 39.34 -19.09
C SER A 507 -4.84 40.03 -18.33
N ALA A 508 -4.49 39.53 -17.14
CA ALA A 508 -3.42 40.09 -16.30
C ALA A 508 -2.00 39.66 -16.76
N ASN A 509 -1.90 38.58 -17.55
CA ASN A 509 -0.62 38.03 -18.02
C ASN A 509 -0.42 38.15 -19.54
N LYS A 510 -1.19 39.02 -20.19
CA LYS A 510 -0.94 39.52 -21.54
C LYS A 510 -0.01 40.74 -21.45
#